data_7a6da18c4246b09b2b314c936c06bb51
#
_entry.id   7a6da18c4246b09b2b314c936c06bb51
#
_cell.length_a   1.000
_cell.length_b   1.000
_cell.length_c   1.000
_cell.angle_alpha   90.00
_cell.angle_beta   90.00
_cell.angle_gamma   90.00
#
_symmetry.space_group_name_H-M   'P 1'
#
loop_
_entity.id
_entity.type
_entity.pdbx_description
1 polymer ?
#
loop_
_entity_poly.entity_id
_entity_poly.type
_entity_poly.pdbx_seq_one_letter_code
_entity_poly.pdbx_strand_id
1 'polypeptide(L)'
;MFTKDIGIDLGTANTLVYLRGKGIIIRDPSVVAVNTHTDRAKYVGKEAKEVIGRTPGSIVAVRPLKDGVIADFETTTILLQEFIRKAMRGKMFARARVIICIPSGVTAVERRAVREAADQAGAKPVLIVEEPMAAAIGAGLPTTEPTGCMVVDIGGGTSEVAVIALGGIVVSQSVRCAGDEFDAAIINFIKKRYN
;
A
#
# COMPACT_ATOMS: atom_id res chain seq x y z
N MET A 1 -15.54 9.06 -22.84
CA MET A 1 -14.43 9.29 -21.92
C MET A 1 -13.97 7.93 -21.39
N PHE A 2 -12.73 7.54 -21.63
CA PHE A 2 -12.27 6.22 -21.23
C PHE A 2 -11.94 6.22 -19.74
N THR A 3 -12.56 5.31 -18.96
CA THR A 3 -12.26 5.09 -17.55
C THR A 3 -11.39 3.85 -17.42
N LYS A 4 -10.34 3.90 -16.59
CA LYS A 4 -9.53 2.74 -16.21
C LYS A 4 -9.80 2.37 -14.77
N ASP A 5 -9.98 1.08 -14.53
CA ASP A 5 -10.15 0.51 -13.20
C ASP A 5 -8.79 0.05 -12.68
N ILE A 6 -8.41 0.60 -11.56
CA ILE A 6 -7.11 0.37 -10.92
C ILE A 6 -7.36 -0.13 -9.51
N GLY A 7 -6.75 -1.25 -9.14
CA GLY A 7 -6.64 -1.70 -7.75
C GLY A 7 -5.27 -1.32 -7.19
N ILE A 8 -5.22 -0.80 -5.99
CA ILE A 8 -3.98 -0.47 -5.29
C ILE A 8 -3.99 -1.15 -3.93
N ASP A 9 -3.01 -2.02 -3.71
CA ASP A 9 -2.63 -2.50 -2.40
C ASP A 9 -1.51 -1.59 -1.89
N LEU A 10 -1.86 -0.71 -0.94
CA LEU A 10 -0.99 0.34 -0.43
C LEU A 10 -0.28 -0.13 0.85
N GLY A 11 0.62 -1.09 0.71
CA GLY A 11 1.32 -1.69 1.84
C GLY A 11 2.49 -0.87 2.38
N THR A 12 2.84 -1.10 3.65
CA THR A 12 3.95 -0.44 4.36
C THR A 12 5.29 -0.67 3.66
N ALA A 13 5.58 -1.90 3.24
CA ALA A 13 6.85 -2.26 2.61
C ALA A 13 6.80 -2.12 1.09
N ASN A 14 5.73 -2.58 0.46
CA ASN A 14 5.56 -2.60 -0.99
C ASN A 14 4.15 -2.16 -1.37
N THR A 15 4.04 -1.50 -2.51
CA THR A 15 2.76 -1.17 -3.15
C THR A 15 2.58 -2.00 -4.41
N LEU A 16 1.41 -2.61 -4.56
CA LEU A 16 1.01 -3.31 -5.77
C LEU A 16 -0.05 -2.51 -6.51
N VAL A 17 0.07 -2.44 -7.83
CA VAL A 17 -0.94 -1.81 -8.68
C VAL A 17 -1.44 -2.78 -9.73
N TYR A 18 -2.73 -3.06 -9.65
CA TYR A 18 -3.46 -3.88 -10.60
C TYR A 18 -4.20 -3.00 -11.60
N LEU A 19 -4.11 -3.29 -12.86
CA LEU A 19 -4.89 -2.65 -13.92
C LEU A 19 -5.84 -3.67 -14.55
N ARG A 20 -7.14 -3.37 -14.56
CA ARG A 20 -8.15 -4.26 -15.13
C ARG A 20 -7.81 -4.63 -16.58
N GLY A 21 -7.82 -5.93 -16.85
CA GLY A 21 -7.47 -6.50 -18.14
C GLY A 21 -5.97 -6.65 -18.42
N LYS A 22 -5.10 -6.27 -17.46
CA LYS A 22 -3.64 -6.43 -17.60
C LYS A 22 -2.97 -7.13 -16.41
N GLY A 23 -3.69 -7.33 -15.31
CA GLY A 23 -3.12 -7.89 -14.10
C GLY A 23 -2.30 -6.88 -13.30
N ILE A 24 -1.38 -7.37 -12.47
CA ILE A 24 -0.49 -6.55 -11.66
C ILE A 24 0.58 -5.95 -12.57
N ILE A 25 0.61 -4.63 -12.68
CA ILE A 25 1.50 -3.88 -13.55
C ILE A 25 2.64 -3.17 -12.82
N ILE A 26 2.50 -2.98 -11.50
CA ILE A 26 3.53 -2.40 -10.62
C ILE A 26 3.65 -3.26 -9.38
N ARG A 27 4.90 -3.55 -8.99
CA ARG A 27 5.31 -4.16 -7.72
C ARG A 27 6.55 -3.41 -7.27
N ASP A 28 6.34 -2.34 -6.56
CA ASP A 28 7.43 -1.44 -6.17
C ASP A 28 7.44 -1.22 -4.65
N PRO A 29 8.61 -1.00 -4.05
CA PRO A 29 8.72 -0.58 -2.67
C PRO A 29 7.94 0.71 -2.40
N SER A 30 7.29 0.81 -1.25
CA SER A 30 6.61 2.03 -0.79
C SER A 30 7.64 3.03 -0.25
N VAL A 31 8.45 3.58 -1.15
CA VAL A 31 9.57 4.49 -0.84
C VAL A 31 9.57 5.65 -1.82
N VAL A 32 9.85 6.84 -1.31
CA VAL A 32 10.08 8.05 -2.10
C VAL A 32 11.42 8.67 -1.70
N ALA A 33 12.25 9.01 -2.66
CA ALA A 33 13.50 9.73 -2.42
C ALA A 33 13.26 11.22 -2.62
N VAL A 34 13.45 12.00 -1.55
CA VAL A 34 13.20 13.43 -1.48
C VAL A 34 14.53 14.19 -1.42
N ASN A 35 14.65 15.28 -2.16
CA ASN A 35 15.78 16.19 -2.06
C ASN A 35 15.57 17.13 -0.87
N THR A 36 16.45 17.08 0.13
CA THR A 36 16.35 17.85 1.38
C THR A 36 16.50 19.38 1.22
N HIS A 37 17.06 19.84 0.11
CA HIS A 37 17.20 21.29 -0.14
C HIS A 37 15.98 21.89 -0.84
N THR A 38 15.25 21.07 -1.59
CA THR A 38 14.13 21.56 -2.42
C THR A 38 12.77 20.99 -2.00
N ASP A 39 12.75 20.06 -1.04
CA ASP A 39 11.57 19.27 -0.62
C ASP A 39 10.82 18.60 -1.78
N ARG A 40 11.52 18.34 -2.89
CA ARG A 40 10.90 17.72 -4.07
C ARG A 40 11.27 16.23 -4.15
N ALA A 41 10.27 15.41 -4.43
CA ALA A 41 10.49 14.01 -4.76
C ALA A 41 11.29 13.91 -6.06
N LYS A 42 12.34 13.09 -6.04
CA LYS A 42 13.23 12.83 -7.17
C LYS A 42 13.02 11.46 -7.77
N TYR A 43 12.79 10.47 -6.93
CA TYR A 43 12.58 9.07 -7.32
C TYR A 43 11.46 8.45 -6.50
N VAL A 44 10.76 7.46 -7.08
CA VAL A 44 9.65 6.74 -6.44
C VAL A 44 9.77 5.24 -6.69
N GLY A 45 9.46 4.43 -5.70
CA GLY A 45 9.44 2.98 -5.82
C GLY A 45 10.83 2.37 -5.93
N LYS A 46 11.04 1.53 -6.92
CA LYS A 46 12.33 0.87 -7.17
C LYS A 46 13.49 1.85 -7.32
N GLU A 47 13.31 2.89 -8.10
CA GLU A 47 14.34 3.91 -8.33
C GLU A 47 14.73 4.60 -7.02
N ALA A 48 13.75 4.88 -6.15
CA ALA A 48 14.01 5.44 -4.83
C ALA A 48 14.79 4.47 -3.93
N LYS A 49 14.46 3.17 -3.98
CA LYS A 49 15.18 2.15 -3.21
C LYS A 49 16.64 1.98 -3.65
N GLU A 50 16.91 2.07 -4.95
CA GLU A 50 18.26 1.92 -5.51
C GLU A 50 19.23 3.03 -5.11
N VAL A 51 18.72 4.22 -4.80
CA VAL A 51 19.54 5.36 -4.41
C VAL A 51 19.79 5.44 -2.89
N ILE A 52 19.13 4.61 -2.08
CA ILE A 52 19.36 4.55 -0.63
C ILE A 52 20.82 4.20 -0.33
N GLY A 53 21.50 5.04 0.45
CA GLY A 53 22.89 4.86 0.84
C GLY A 53 23.93 5.06 -0.28
N ARG A 54 23.50 5.49 -1.49
CA ARG A 54 24.37 5.68 -2.65
C ARG A 54 24.37 7.12 -3.17
N THR A 55 23.58 8.00 -2.58
CA THR A 55 23.44 9.41 -3.01
C THR A 55 24.13 10.35 -2.02
N PRO A 56 24.58 11.55 -2.49
CA PRO A 56 25.00 12.63 -1.61
C PRO A 56 23.94 12.91 -0.53
N GLY A 57 24.36 13.41 0.64
CA GLY A 57 23.49 13.66 1.81
C GLY A 57 22.27 14.57 1.57
N SER A 58 22.11 15.09 0.35
CA SER A 58 20.96 15.88 -0.09
C SER A 58 19.74 15.07 -0.52
N ILE A 59 19.83 13.72 -0.56
CA ILE A 59 18.70 12.86 -0.93
C ILE A 59 18.42 11.88 0.19
N VAL A 60 17.22 11.95 0.75
CA VAL A 60 16.75 11.08 1.83
C VAL A 60 15.60 10.22 1.32
N ALA A 61 15.67 8.93 1.62
CA ALA A 61 14.57 8.01 1.33
C ALA A 61 13.55 8.03 2.47
N VAL A 62 12.30 8.28 2.14
CA VAL A 62 11.17 8.33 3.07
C VAL A 62 10.26 7.15 2.79
N ARG A 63 9.89 6.41 3.83
CA ARG A 63 8.78 5.46 3.80
C ARG A 63 7.51 6.20 4.23
N PRO A 64 6.58 6.47 3.31
CA PRO A 64 5.40 7.29 3.61
C PRO A 64 4.36 6.56 4.46
N LEU A 65 4.48 5.23 4.57
CA LEU A 65 3.58 4.36 5.33
C LEU A 65 4.37 3.68 6.46
N LYS A 66 3.74 3.57 7.62
CA LYS A 66 4.25 2.87 8.78
C LYS A 66 3.11 2.14 9.48
N ASP A 67 3.33 0.89 9.84
CA ASP A 67 2.35 0.09 10.59
C ASP A 67 0.95 0.06 9.95
N GLY A 68 0.90 -0.03 8.60
CA GLY A 68 -0.33 -0.06 7.82
C GLY A 68 -1.04 1.29 7.64
N VAL A 69 -0.49 2.41 8.13
CA VAL A 69 -1.12 3.73 8.05
C VAL A 69 -0.21 4.78 7.40
N ILE A 70 -0.83 5.88 6.95
CA ILE A 70 -0.08 7.01 6.40
C ILE A 70 0.67 7.71 7.54
N ALA A 71 2.00 7.70 7.45
CA ALA A 71 2.90 8.45 8.34
C ALA A 71 3.26 9.82 7.77
N ASP A 72 3.30 9.94 6.44
CA ASP A 72 3.57 11.17 5.70
C ASP A 72 2.57 11.32 4.54
N PHE A 73 1.67 12.27 4.68
CA PHE A 73 0.57 12.49 3.74
C PHE A 73 1.05 12.97 2.37
N GLU A 74 1.96 13.94 2.33
CA GLU A 74 2.46 14.53 1.09
C GLU A 74 3.24 13.50 0.29
N THR A 75 4.14 12.79 0.94
CA THR A 75 4.93 11.73 0.31
C THR A 75 4.06 10.56 -0.16
N THR A 76 2.99 10.21 0.59
CA THR A 76 2.01 9.20 0.15
C THR A 76 1.26 9.67 -1.10
N THR A 77 0.85 10.92 -1.14
CA THR A 77 0.17 11.51 -2.31
C THR A 77 1.06 11.46 -3.55
N ILE A 78 2.34 11.80 -3.41
CA ILE A 78 3.34 11.71 -4.50
C ILE A 78 3.51 10.26 -4.98
N LEU A 79 3.61 9.30 -4.05
CA LEU A 79 3.71 7.87 -4.37
C LEU A 79 2.52 7.41 -5.20
N LEU A 80 1.31 7.71 -4.73
CA LEU A 80 0.06 7.36 -5.42
C LEU A 80 -0.04 8.04 -6.78
N GLN A 81 0.30 9.33 -6.88
CA GLN A 81 0.28 10.08 -8.13
C GLN A 81 1.18 9.45 -9.19
N GLU A 82 2.40 9.07 -8.81
CA GLU A 82 3.34 8.43 -9.74
C GLU A 82 2.84 7.06 -10.19
N PHE A 83 2.29 6.24 -9.29
CA PHE A 83 1.78 4.93 -9.63
C PHE A 83 0.51 4.99 -10.49
N ILE A 84 -0.40 5.90 -10.19
CA ILE A 84 -1.58 6.16 -11.03
C ILE A 84 -1.14 6.66 -12.41
N ARG A 85 -0.18 7.58 -12.49
CA ARG A 85 0.38 8.10 -13.76
C ARG A 85 0.97 6.97 -14.60
N LYS A 86 1.77 6.07 -13.99
CA LYS A 86 2.34 4.89 -14.66
C LYS A 86 1.23 3.95 -15.16
N ALA A 87 0.18 3.69 -14.35
CA ALA A 87 -0.95 2.86 -14.74
C ALA A 87 -1.76 3.46 -15.90
N MET A 88 -1.90 4.78 -15.91
CA MET A 88 -2.60 5.51 -16.97
C MET A 88 -1.81 5.62 -18.27
N ARG A 89 -0.49 5.34 -18.26
CA ARG A 89 0.42 5.47 -19.41
C ARG A 89 0.31 6.82 -20.11
N GLY A 90 0.27 7.92 -19.35
CA GLY A 90 0.23 9.28 -19.89
C GLY A 90 -1.02 9.65 -20.69
N LYS A 91 -2.10 8.86 -20.62
CA LYS A 91 -3.38 9.21 -21.26
C LYS A 91 -4.07 10.31 -20.47
N MET A 92 -3.83 11.54 -20.85
CA MET A 92 -4.28 12.77 -20.17
C MET A 92 -5.80 12.97 -20.07
N PHE A 93 -6.59 12.26 -20.89
CA PHE A 93 -8.06 12.38 -20.93
C PHE A 93 -8.81 11.17 -20.33
N ALA A 94 -8.11 10.20 -19.73
CA ALA A 94 -8.76 9.05 -19.11
C ALA A 94 -8.91 9.31 -17.59
N ARG A 95 -10.08 8.93 -17.03
CA ARG A 95 -10.30 8.95 -15.59
C ARG A 95 -9.78 7.66 -14.96
N ALA A 96 -9.14 7.77 -13.81
CA ALA A 96 -8.77 6.63 -12.98
C ALA A 96 -9.85 6.39 -11.93
N ARG A 97 -10.58 5.27 -12.02
CA ARG A 97 -11.40 4.77 -10.92
C ARG A 97 -10.52 3.84 -10.09
N VAL A 98 -10.32 4.15 -8.82
CA VAL A 98 -9.34 3.46 -7.99
C VAL A 98 -10.03 2.79 -6.81
N ILE A 99 -9.66 1.53 -6.55
CA ILE A 99 -9.97 0.81 -5.31
C ILE A 99 -8.66 0.68 -4.55
N ILE A 100 -8.63 1.10 -3.28
CA ILE A 100 -7.46 1.01 -2.40
C ILE A 100 -7.77 0.09 -1.24
N CYS A 101 -6.87 -0.84 -0.97
CA CYS A 101 -6.93 -1.68 0.22
C CYS A 101 -6.39 -0.91 1.43
N ILE A 102 -7.01 -1.13 2.60
CA ILE A 102 -6.57 -0.62 3.89
C ILE A 102 -6.72 -1.73 4.94
N PRO A 103 -5.90 -1.71 6.00
CA PRO A 103 -6.08 -2.63 7.12
C PRO A 103 -7.46 -2.51 7.77
N SER A 104 -7.97 -3.61 8.32
CA SER A 104 -9.30 -3.64 8.95
C SER A 104 -9.39 -2.84 10.26
N GLY A 105 -8.25 -2.64 10.93
CA GLY A 105 -8.16 -1.92 12.20
C GLY A 105 -7.97 -0.40 12.11
N VAL A 106 -8.03 0.20 10.90
CA VAL A 106 -7.78 1.64 10.74
C VAL A 106 -8.94 2.50 11.26
N THR A 107 -8.60 3.65 11.81
CA THR A 107 -9.57 4.65 12.28
C THR A 107 -10.27 5.34 11.11
N ALA A 108 -11.39 6.01 11.39
CA ALA A 108 -12.10 6.82 10.39
C ALA A 108 -11.21 7.95 9.82
N VAL A 109 -10.30 8.50 10.63
CA VAL A 109 -9.37 9.56 10.22
C VAL A 109 -8.33 9.00 9.24
N GLU A 110 -7.73 7.85 9.54
CA GLU A 110 -6.77 7.18 8.66
C GLU A 110 -7.41 6.75 7.33
N ARG A 111 -8.63 6.19 7.37
CA ARG A 111 -9.42 5.86 6.17
C ARG A 111 -9.66 7.09 5.30
N ARG A 112 -9.99 8.23 5.92
CA ARG A 112 -10.20 9.49 5.24
C ARG A 112 -8.90 10.01 4.61
N ALA A 113 -7.77 9.93 5.32
CA ALA A 113 -6.46 10.35 4.82
C ALA A 113 -6.07 9.57 3.53
N VAL A 114 -6.26 8.24 3.50
CA VAL A 114 -6.00 7.44 2.29
C VAL A 114 -6.87 7.89 1.12
N ARG A 115 -8.16 8.15 1.36
CA ARG A 115 -9.08 8.62 0.32
C ARG A 115 -8.67 9.99 -0.23
N GLU A 116 -8.32 10.93 0.66
CA GLU A 116 -7.91 12.28 0.29
C GLU A 116 -6.58 12.27 -0.47
N ALA A 117 -5.60 11.47 -0.04
CA ALA A 117 -4.33 11.31 -0.76
C ALA A 117 -4.54 10.77 -2.18
N ALA A 118 -5.40 9.77 -2.35
CA ALA A 118 -5.72 9.22 -3.66
C ALA A 118 -6.50 10.20 -4.56
N ASP A 119 -7.44 10.96 -3.98
CA ASP A 119 -8.20 11.97 -4.72
C ASP A 119 -7.28 13.10 -5.21
N GLN A 120 -6.37 13.58 -4.35
CA GLN A 120 -5.33 14.55 -4.71
C GLN A 120 -4.34 14.00 -5.75
N ALA A 121 -4.08 12.69 -5.72
CA ALA A 121 -3.28 12.02 -6.75
C ALA A 121 -4.00 11.86 -8.11
N GLY A 122 -5.26 12.30 -8.22
CA GLY A 122 -6.04 12.31 -9.47
C GLY A 122 -6.97 11.11 -9.67
N ALA A 123 -7.18 10.28 -8.65
CA ALA A 123 -8.14 9.18 -8.69
C ALA A 123 -9.58 9.69 -8.48
N LYS A 124 -10.52 9.33 -9.38
CA LYS A 124 -11.95 9.67 -9.25
C LYS A 124 -12.82 8.64 -9.97
N PRO A 125 -13.72 7.92 -9.24
CA PRO A 125 -13.89 7.89 -7.79
C PRO A 125 -12.81 7.03 -7.08
N VAL A 126 -12.65 7.26 -5.77
CA VAL A 126 -11.86 6.42 -4.88
C VAL A 126 -12.79 5.56 -4.03
N LEU A 127 -12.62 4.26 -4.10
CA LEU A 127 -13.28 3.27 -3.25
C LEU A 127 -12.26 2.66 -2.29
N ILE A 128 -12.71 2.37 -1.08
CA ILE A 128 -11.87 1.73 -0.05
C ILE A 128 -12.43 0.35 0.23
N VAL A 129 -11.54 -0.64 0.30
CA VAL A 129 -11.85 -2.02 0.71
C VAL A 129 -10.89 -2.45 1.82
N GLU A 130 -11.34 -3.29 2.72
CA GLU A 130 -10.47 -3.84 3.76
C GLU A 130 -9.59 -4.96 3.20
N GLU A 131 -8.30 -4.96 3.57
CA GLU A 131 -7.29 -5.89 3.06
C GLU A 131 -7.70 -7.36 3.15
N PRO A 132 -8.22 -7.87 4.31
CA PRO A 132 -8.60 -9.27 4.40
C PRO A 132 -9.73 -9.66 3.43
N MET A 133 -10.68 -8.72 3.18
CA MET A 133 -11.75 -8.97 2.20
C MET A 133 -11.18 -9.03 0.78
N ALA A 134 -10.29 -8.11 0.44
CA ALA A 134 -9.65 -8.11 -0.89
C ALA A 134 -8.78 -9.36 -1.09
N ALA A 135 -8.06 -9.79 -0.06
CA ALA A 135 -7.25 -11.00 -0.07
C ALA A 135 -8.12 -12.26 -0.26
N ALA A 136 -9.24 -12.37 0.47
CA ALA A 136 -10.18 -13.48 0.34
C ALA A 136 -10.77 -13.58 -1.08
N ILE A 137 -11.18 -12.45 -1.65
CA ILE A 137 -11.69 -12.38 -3.03
C ILE A 137 -10.58 -12.78 -4.02
N GLY A 138 -9.38 -12.25 -3.83
CA GLY A 138 -8.22 -12.56 -4.68
C GLY A 138 -7.78 -14.02 -4.63
N ALA A 139 -7.94 -14.68 -3.48
CA ALA A 139 -7.68 -16.10 -3.29
C ALA A 139 -8.83 -17.01 -3.80
N GLY A 140 -9.93 -16.42 -4.25
CA GLY A 140 -11.10 -17.20 -4.71
C GLY A 140 -11.88 -17.90 -3.59
N LEU A 141 -11.80 -17.38 -2.36
CA LEU A 141 -12.55 -17.92 -1.24
C LEU A 141 -14.06 -17.63 -1.38
N PRO A 142 -14.94 -18.48 -0.86
CA PRO A 142 -16.40 -18.33 -0.99
C PRO A 142 -16.95 -17.26 -0.05
N THR A 143 -16.53 -16.01 -0.26
CA THR A 143 -16.83 -14.87 0.62
C THR A 143 -18.31 -14.54 0.75
N THR A 144 -19.13 -14.89 -0.25
CA THR A 144 -20.57 -14.60 -0.28
C THR A 144 -21.44 -15.74 0.28
N GLU A 145 -20.84 -16.89 0.54
CA GLU A 145 -21.56 -18.06 1.07
C GLU A 145 -21.75 -17.96 2.59
N PRO A 146 -22.72 -18.71 3.16
CA PRO A 146 -22.89 -18.76 4.61
C PRO A 146 -21.76 -19.51 5.33
N THR A 147 -20.94 -20.24 4.60
CA THR A 147 -19.74 -20.90 5.15
C THR A 147 -18.67 -19.88 5.48
N GLY A 148 -18.21 -19.85 6.74
CA GLY A 148 -17.11 -18.98 7.15
C GLY A 148 -15.79 -19.38 6.49
N CYS A 149 -15.09 -18.41 5.91
CA CYS A 149 -13.69 -18.57 5.49
C CYS A 149 -12.79 -17.63 6.28
N MET A 150 -11.56 -18.08 6.57
CA MET A 150 -10.60 -17.32 7.35
C MET A 150 -9.40 -16.94 6.48
N VAL A 151 -8.97 -15.70 6.61
CA VAL A 151 -7.75 -15.17 5.98
C VAL A 151 -6.78 -14.77 7.09
N VAL A 152 -5.51 -15.11 6.90
CA VAL A 152 -4.37 -14.59 7.66
C VAL A 152 -3.48 -13.86 6.66
N ASP A 153 -3.37 -12.55 6.83
CA ASP A 153 -2.54 -11.68 5.99
C ASP A 153 -1.39 -11.12 6.84
N ILE A 154 -0.15 -11.34 6.40
CA ILE A 154 1.05 -10.88 7.09
C ILE A 154 1.83 -10.00 6.12
N GLY A 155 1.71 -8.68 6.33
CA GLY A 155 2.36 -7.67 5.51
C GLY A 155 3.76 -7.26 6.03
N GLY A 156 4.19 -6.06 5.66
CA GLY A 156 5.42 -5.45 6.20
C GLY A 156 5.21 -4.84 7.58
N GLY A 157 4.11 -4.13 7.80
CA GLY A 157 3.83 -3.39 9.03
C GLY A 157 2.67 -3.95 9.86
N THR A 158 1.79 -4.76 9.28
CA THR A 158 0.59 -5.31 9.94
C THR A 158 0.44 -6.79 9.68
N SER A 159 -0.09 -7.50 10.67
CA SER A 159 -0.62 -8.86 10.52
C SER A 159 -2.11 -8.85 10.86
N GLU A 160 -2.92 -9.40 9.97
CA GLU A 160 -4.37 -9.39 10.06
C GLU A 160 -4.95 -10.79 10.00
N VAL A 161 -5.97 -11.03 10.80
CA VAL A 161 -6.77 -12.26 10.75
C VAL A 161 -8.23 -11.84 10.64
N ALA A 162 -8.96 -12.41 9.68
CA ALA A 162 -10.38 -12.13 9.52
C ALA A 162 -11.16 -13.40 9.16
N VAL A 163 -12.36 -13.49 9.70
CA VAL A 163 -13.38 -14.47 9.29
C VAL A 163 -14.43 -13.73 8.45
N ILE A 164 -14.71 -14.30 7.30
CA ILE A 164 -15.59 -13.71 6.29
C ILE A 164 -16.71 -14.71 5.97
N ALA A 165 -17.94 -14.22 5.92
CA ALA A 165 -19.10 -14.97 5.48
C ALA A 165 -20.19 -14.01 4.98
N LEU A 166 -21.07 -14.46 4.07
CA LEU A 166 -22.22 -13.70 3.59
C LEU A 166 -21.86 -12.30 3.04
N GLY A 167 -20.68 -12.17 2.42
CA GLY A 167 -20.21 -10.93 1.81
C GLY A 167 -19.68 -9.89 2.80
N GLY A 168 -19.50 -10.25 4.08
CA GLY A 168 -19.02 -9.35 5.13
C GLY A 168 -17.92 -9.95 5.99
N ILE A 169 -17.13 -9.07 6.63
CA ILE A 169 -16.20 -9.47 7.69
C ILE A 169 -17.01 -9.67 8.97
N VAL A 170 -17.02 -10.90 9.47
CA VAL A 170 -17.74 -11.29 10.71
C VAL A 170 -16.95 -10.84 11.93
N VAL A 171 -15.64 -11.07 11.90
CA VAL A 171 -14.69 -10.67 12.94
C VAL A 171 -13.33 -10.48 12.31
N SER A 172 -12.60 -9.49 12.77
CA SER A 172 -11.20 -9.26 12.39
C SER A 172 -10.37 -8.82 13.58
N GLN A 173 -9.08 -9.12 13.51
CA GLN A 173 -8.07 -8.65 14.45
C GLN A 173 -6.85 -8.21 13.64
N SER A 174 -6.36 -7.03 13.92
CA SER A 174 -5.14 -6.48 13.32
C SER A 174 -4.12 -6.16 14.41
N VAL A 175 -2.85 -6.52 14.16
CA VAL A 175 -1.73 -6.19 15.04
C VAL A 175 -0.62 -5.53 14.23
N ARG A 176 0.03 -4.55 14.84
CA ARG A 176 1.19 -3.83 14.24
C ARG A 176 2.48 -4.57 14.57
N CYS A 177 2.55 -5.82 14.17
CA CYS A 177 3.71 -6.71 14.30
C CYS A 177 3.74 -7.60 13.07
N ALA A 178 4.74 -7.43 12.20
CA ALA A 178 4.82 -8.11 10.91
C ALA A 178 6.27 -8.14 10.40
N GLY A 179 6.47 -8.17 9.08
CA GLY A 179 7.76 -8.37 8.44
C GLY A 179 8.87 -7.46 8.91
N ASP A 180 8.60 -6.16 9.14
CA ASP A 180 9.62 -5.21 9.59
C ASP A 180 10.14 -5.55 11.01
N GLU A 181 9.26 -6.00 11.94
CA GLU A 181 9.67 -6.50 13.26
C GLU A 181 10.41 -7.83 13.18
N PHE A 182 10.00 -8.72 12.27
CA PHE A 182 10.70 -9.99 12.07
C PHE A 182 12.13 -9.75 11.58
N ASP A 183 12.33 -8.85 10.62
CA ASP A 183 13.64 -8.43 10.14
C ASP A 183 14.49 -7.82 11.27
N ALA A 184 13.89 -6.93 12.06
CA ALA A 184 14.56 -6.31 13.21
C ALA A 184 14.98 -7.35 14.26
N ALA A 185 14.13 -8.34 14.55
CA ALA A 185 14.43 -9.42 15.47
C ALA A 185 15.60 -10.30 14.99
N ILE A 186 15.62 -10.63 13.69
CA ILE A 186 16.71 -11.39 13.06
C ILE A 186 18.02 -10.59 13.13
N ILE A 187 17.99 -9.32 12.76
CA ILE A 187 19.17 -8.43 12.82
C ILE A 187 19.71 -8.35 14.25
N ASN A 188 18.85 -8.17 15.24
CA ASN A 188 19.24 -8.10 16.64
C ASN A 188 19.81 -9.42 17.15
N PHE A 189 19.24 -10.55 16.74
CA PHE A 189 19.78 -11.86 17.06
C PHE A 189 21.20 -12.04 16.50
N ILE A 190 21.40 -11.71 15.22
CA ILE A 190 22.73 -11.80 14.56
C ILE A 190 23.75 -10.90 15.27
N LYS A 191 23.39 -9.65 15.57
CA LYS A 191 24.25 -8.72 16.30
C LYS A 191 24.65 -9.26 17.67
N LYS A 192 23.70 -9.80 18.44
CA LYS A 192 23.99 -10.35 19.79
C LYS A 192 24.83 -11.63 19.73
N ARG A 193 24.65 -12.45 18.71
CA ARG A 193 25.31 -13.77 18.64
C ARG A 193 26.68 -13.73 17.98
N TYR A 194 26.88 -12.85 17.02
CA TYR A 194 28.07 -12.83 16.17
C TYR A 194 28.83 -11.47 16.19
N ASN A 195 28.31 -10.48 16.91
CA ASN A 195 28.83 -9.11 17.01
C ASN A 195 28.81 -8.41 15.65
#